data_3a7e1c75c926eeb6437d064c408ae8d6
#
_entry.id   3a7e1c75c926eeb6437d064c408ae8d6
#
_cell.length_a   1.000
_cell.length_b   1.000
_cell.length_c   1.000
_cell.angle_alpha   90.00
_cell.angle_beta   90.00
_cell.angle_gamma   90.00
#
_symmetry.space_group_name_H-M   'P 1'
#
loop_
_entity.id
_entity.type
_entity.pdbx_description
1 polymer ?
#
loop_
_entity_poly.entity_id
_entity_poly.type
_entity_poly.pdbx_seq_one_letter_code
_entity_poly.pdbx_strand_id
1 'polypeptide(L)'
;MEAVKFTLSGRNAFFKKPEVNAYYYFTYSHIHKVALLGIFGAILGYGGYAQKEWKKEKKGQSIEVDYPEFYEKLRHIKVSVVPKNERGYIPKKVQIFNNSVGYASAEQGGNLIIKEQWLENPVWDIYVLIDCEEAENLAEFLQQGKCVYFPYLGKNDHPADITNVEKVVVEDTILKETFISSMFLKETGSLIMPDDEDDIEVFKYAEKLPVALNGYTNLYEYADFCYTNMLVDICLLYTSPSPRDS
;
A
#
# COMPACT_ATOMS: atom_id res chain seq x y z
N MET A 1 5.94 19.03 -12.65
CA MET A 1 6.32 18.59 -11.30
C MET A 1 7.33 17.44 -11.42
N GLU A 2 8.08 17.13 -10.36
CA GLU A 2 8.98 15.97 -10.36
C GLU A 2 8.41 14.83 -9.51
N ALA A 3 8.74 13.61 -9.87
CA ALA A 3 8.46 12.43 -9.08
C ALA A 3 9.68 11.50 -9.06
N VAL A 4 9.85 10.74 -7.99
CA VAL A 4 10.74 9.59 -8.01
C VAL A 4 9.93 8.35 -8.37
N LYS A 5 10.43 7.62 -9.38
CA LYS A 5 9.91 6.33 -9.80
C LYS A 5 10.88 5.24 -9.40
N PHE A 6 10.39 4.10 -8.97
CA PHE A 6 11.19 2.89 -8.74
C PHE A 6 10.34 1.63 -8.90
N THR A 7 11.00 0.51 -9.17
CA THR A 7 10.36 -0.80 -9.18
C THR A 7 10.47 -1.41 -7.79
N LEU A 8 9.32 -1.73 -7.18
CA LEU A 8 9.21 -2.45 -5.92
C LEU A 8 8.80 -3.89 -6.21
N SER A 9 9.58 -4.84 -5.74
CA SER A 9 9.31 -6.27 -5.96
C SER A 9 9.78 -7.12 -4.79
N GLY A 10 9.49 -8.41 -4.85
CA GLY A 10 9.98 -9.38 -3.90
C GLY A 10 9.51 -10.80 -4.26
N ARG A 11 10.12 -11.79 -3.64
CA ARG A 11 9.71 -13.19 -3.84
C ARG A 11 8.31 -13.45 -3.30
N ASN A 12 7.99 -12.87 -2.15
CA ASN A 12 6.68 -12.97 -1.51
C ASN A 12 6.28 -11.63 -0.88
N ALA A 13 4.96 -11.42 -0.72
CA ALA A 13 4.44 -10.34 0.09
C ALA A 13 3.21 -10.81 0.89
N PHE A 14 2.98 -10.17 2.04
CA PHE A 14 1.83 -10.45 2.88
C PHE A 14 1.30 -9.17 3.53
N PHE A 15 0.29 -8.59 2.93
CA PHE A 15 -0.42 -7.41 3.46
C PHE A 15 -1.70 -7.89 4.14
N LYS A 16 -1.59 -8.27 5.40
CA LYS A 16 -2.67 -8.91 6.15
C LYS A 16 -3.95 -8.07 6.17
N LYS A 17 -5.08 -8.70 5.82
CA LYS A 17 -6.42 -8.14 6.03
C LYS A 17 -6.81 -8.28 7.51
N PRO A 18 -7.10 -7.19 8.23
CA PRO A 18 -7.37 -7.24 9.66
C PRO A 18 -8.72 -7.86 10.01
N GLU A 19 -9.67 -7.88 9.08
CA GLU A 19 -11.06 -8.34 9.30
C GLU A 19 -11.15 -9.84 9.62
N VAL A 20 -10.19 -10.63 9.12
CA VAL A 20 -10.13 -12.07 9.36
C VAL A 20 -8.91 -12.39 10.20
N ASN A 21 -9.12 -12.71 11.46
CA ASN A 21 -8.07 -13.00 12.44
C ASN A 21 -8.25 -14.38 13.12
N ALA A 22 -8.79 -15.34 12.39
CA ALA A 22 -8.93 -16.72 12.84
C ALA A 22 -8.01 -17.61 12.00
N TYR A 23 -8.10 -18.89 12.03
CA TYR A 23 -7.21 -19.90 11.46
C TYR A 23 -6.58 -19.64 10.07
N TYR A 24 -7.08 -18.67 9.29
CA TYR A 24 -6.62 -18.36 7.95
C TYR A 24 -6.50 -16.86 7.78
N TYR A 25 -5.29 -16.38 7.45
CA TYR A 25 -5.02 -14.95 7.25
C TYR A 25 -4.92 -14.62 5.76
N PHE A 26 -5.76 -13.71 5.31
CA PHE A 26 -5.81 -13.24 3.93
C PHE A 26 -4.90 -12.02 3.73
N THR A 27 -4.39 -11.88 2.50
CA THR A 27 -3.63 -10.71 2.04
C THR A 27 -4.49 -9.83 1.13
N TYR A 28 -4.22 -8.52 1.13
CA TYR A 28 -4.59 -7.69 0.00
C TYR A 28 -3.85 -8.17 -1.24
N SER A 29 -4.43 -7.95 -2.43
CA SER A 29 -3.83 -8.41 -3.70
C SER A 29 -2.77 -7.45 -4.22
N HIS A 30 -2.78 -6.21 -3.75
CA HIS A 30 -1.78 -5.21 -4.07
C HIS A 30 -1.29 -4.49 -2.82
N ILE A 31 -0.11 -3.87 -2.95
CA ILE A 31 0.39 -2.97 -1.92
C ILE A 31 -0.52 -1.74 -1.85
N HIS A 32 -0.84 -1.32 -0.64
CA HIS A 32 -1.69 -0.17 -0.38
C HIS A 32 -0.89 0.99 0.21
N LYS A 33 -1.44 2.21 0.17
CA LYS A 33 -0.76 3.44 0.60
C LYS A 33 -0.14 3.30 1.99
N VAL A 34 -0.88 2.82 2.98
CA VAL A 34 -0.38 2.72 4.36
C VAL A 34 0.83 1.77 4.48
N ALA A 35 0.84 0.67 3.71
CA ALA A 35 2.00 -0.23 3.67
C ALA A 35 3.22 0.42 3.00
N LEU A 36 3.01 1.19 1.92
CA LEU A 36 4.07 1.97 1.28
C LEU A 36 4.67 3.00 2.24
N LEU A 37 3.83 3.74 2.99
CA LEU A 37 4.31 4.69 4.00
C LEU A 37 5.14 3.99 5.08
N GLY A 38 4.80 2.75 5.45
CA GLY A 38 5.60 1.92 6.36
C GLY A 38 6.98 1.58 5.79
N ILE A 39 7.06 1.24 4.49
CA ILE A 39 8.31 1.01 3.76
C ILE A 39 9.15 2.29 3.73
N PHE A 40 8.55 3.42 3.40
CA PHE A 40 9.23 4.72 3.37
C PHE A 40 9.73 5.13 4.75
N GLY A 41 8.93 4.87 5.79
CA GLY A 41 9.34 5.05 7.19
C GLY A 41 10.57 4.21 7.55
N ALA A 42 10.63 2.95 7.11
CA ALA A 42 11.81 2.10 7.31
C ALA A 42 13.04 2.64 6.57
N ILE A 43 12.89 3.10 5.34
CA ILE A 43 13.98 3.71 4.56
C ILE A 43 14.52 4.95 5.26
N LEU A 44 13.65 5.86 5.72
CA LEU A 44 14.01 7.12 6.36
C LEU A 44 14.35 7.00 7.87
N GLY A 45 14.05 5.84 8.50
CA GLY A 45 14.36 5.58 9.90
C GLY A 45 13.30 6.07 10.89
N TYR A 46 12.08 6.33 10.43
CA TYR A 46 10.98 6.75 11.32
C TYR A 46 10.40 5.58 12.11
N GLY A 47 10.06 5.85 13.37
CA GLY A 47 9.52 4.86 14.29
C GLY A 47 8.14 4.34 13.90
N GLY A 48 7.94 3.03 14.10
CA GLY A 48 6.65 2.37 13.94
C GLY A 48 5.88 2.25 15.25
N TYR A 49 4.90 1.35 15.28
CA TYR A 49 4.08 1.09 16.46
C TYR A 49 4.86 0.57 17.67
N ALA A 50 5.94 -0.19 17.45
CA ALA A 50 6.74 -0.77 18.53
C ALA A 50 7.59 0.28 19.27
N GLN A 51 7.96 1.37 18.60
CA GLN A 51 8.74 2.46 19.18
C GLN A 51 7.86 3.56 19.79
N LYS A 52 6.55 3.47 19.60
CA LYS A 52 5.63 4.50 20.03
C LYS A 52 5.36 4.42 21.54
N GLU A 53 5.59 5.52 22.26
CA GLU A 53 5.08 5.71 23.60
C GLU A 53 3.61 6.16 23.54
N TRP A 54 2.70 5.23 23.88
CA TRP A 54 1.27 5.54 23.87
C TRP A 54 0.92 6.52 25.00
N LYS A 55 0.26 7.62 24.67
CA LYS A 55 -0.24 8.56 25.64
C LYS A 55 -1.28 7.85 26.53
N LYS A 56 -1.06 7.86 27.85
CA LYS A 56 -2.07 7.31 28.78
C LYS A 56 -3.29 8.21 28.78
N GLU A 57 -4.46 7.64 28.52
CA GLU A 57 -5.73 8.34 28.64
C GLU A 57 -5.86 8.90 30.07
N LYS A 58 -5.97 10.22 30.19
CA LYS A 58 -6.36 10.86 31.43
C LYS A 58 -7.88 11.04 31.40
N LYS A 59 -8.58 10.53 32.42
CA LYS A 59 -10.04 10.72 32.56
C LYS A 59 -10.40 12.20 32.36
N GLY A 60 -11.24 12.49 31.34
CA GLY A 60 -11.79 13.82 31.07
C GLY A 60 -11.00 14.69 30.07
N GLN A 61 -9.96 14.18 29.42
CA GLN A 61 -9.32 14.85 28.28
C GLN A 61 -9.92 14.33 26.95
N SER A 62 -10.05 15.25 25.96
CA SER A 62 -10.36 14.87 24.59
C SER A 62 -9.29 13.90 24.08
N ILE A 63 -9.71 12.85 23.39
CA ILE A 63 -8.80 11.91 22.72
C ILE A 63 -8.06 12.70 21.64
N GLU A 64 -6.77 12.94 21.84
CA GLU A 64 -5.92 13.53 20.80
C GLU A 64 -5.60 12.49 19.75
N VAL A 65 -5.56 12.94 18.50
CA VAL A 65 -5.07 12.14 17.37
C VAL A 65 -3.64 11.70 17.68
N ASP A 66 -3.37 10.41 17.57
CA ASP A 66 -2.09 9.82 17.96
C ASP A 66 -1.63 8.76 16.96
N TYR A 67 -0.84 9.15 15.97
CA TYR A 67 -0.28 8.27 14.94
C TYR A 67 1.14 7.78 15.29
N PRO A 68 1.59 6.63 14.75
CA PRO A 68 3.02 6.29 14.76
C PRO A 68 3.81 7.29 13.92
N GLU A 69 5.08 7.52 14.27
CA GLU A 69 5.91 8.58 13.68
C GLU A 69 5.96 8.51 12.14
N PHE A 70 6.16 7.31 11.57
CA PHE A 70 6.22 7.16 10.11
C PHE A 70 4.95 7.67 9.44
N TYR A 71 3.79 7.40 10.03
CA TYR A 71 2.52 7.80 9.43
C TYR A 71 2.27 9.30 9.62
N GLU A 72 2.54 9.84 10.80
CA GLU A 72 2.42 11.29 11.07
C GLU A 72 3.23 12.11 10.08
N LYS A 73 4.49 11.70 9.82
CA LYS A 73 5.39 12.42 8.92
C LYS A 73 5.07 12.21 7.44
N LEU A 74 4.59 11.02 7.05
CA LEU A 74 4.51 10.64 5.64
C LEU A 74 3.08 10.58 5.05
N ARG A 75 2.03 10.72 5.86
CA ARG A 75 0.63 10.55 5.41
C ARG A 75 0.21 11.45 4.25
N HIS A 76 0.85 12.62 4.12
CA HIS A 76 0.60 13.58 3.06
C HIS A 76 1.27 13.23 1.72
N ILE A 77 2.24 12.32 1.72
CA ILE A 77 2.92 11.89 0.49
C ILE A 77 1.92 11.31 -0.51
N LYS A 78 2.05 11.76 -1.76
CA LYS A 78 1.24 11.32 -2.89
C LYS A 78 1.97 10.21 -3.62
N VAL A 79 1.27 9.07 -3.79
CA VAL A 79 1.82 7.88 -4.42
C VAL A 79 0.91 7.38 -5.53
N SER A 80 1.52 6.80 -6.57
CA SER A 80 0.82 6.03 -7.58
C SER A 80 1.43 4.63 -7.67
N VAL A 81 0.60 3.61 -7.85
CA VAL A 81 0.98 2.20 -7.91
C VAL A 81 0.59 1.64 -9.27
N VAL A 82 1.58 1.21 -10.03
CA VAL A 82 1.40 0.58 -11.35
C VAL A 82 1.71 -0.91 -11.23
N PRO A 83 0.71 -1.80 -11.26
CA PRO A 83 0.95 -3.25 -11.28
C PRO A 83 1.72 -3.65 -12.55
N LYS A 84 2.74 -4.48 -12.40
CA LYS A 84 3.57 -4.97 -13.52
C LYS A 84 3.28 -6.41 -13.90
N ASN A 85 2.62 -7.16 -13.03
CA ASN A 85 2.16 -8.50 -13.34
C ASN A 85 1.04 -8.43 -14.39
N GLU A 86 0.93 -9.47 -15.20
CA GLU A 86 -0.05 -9.54 -16.29
C GLU A 86 -1.46 -9.23 -15.80
N ARG A 87 -2.13 -8.25 -16.45
CA ARG A 87 -3.48 -7.76 -16.08
C ARG A 87 -3.61 -7.34 -14.62
N GLY A 88 -2.50 -7.01 -13.95
CA GLY A 88 -2.48 -6.70 -12.52
C GLY A 88 -2.72 -7.90 -11.61
N TYR A 89 -2.74 -9.12 -12.14
CA TYR A 89 -2.96 -10.32 -11.33
C TYR A 89 -1.66 -10.81 -10.71
N ILE A 90 -1.62 -10.87 -9.38
CA ILE A 90 -0.51 -11.45 -8.62
C ILE A 90 -0.95 -12.81 -8.07
N PRO A 91 -0.28 -13.91 -8.46
CA PRO A 91 -0.59 -15.24 -7.93
C PRO A 91 -0.51 -15.28 -6.41
N LYS A 92 -1.34 -16.13 -5.80
CA LYS A 92 -1.38 -16.30 -4.36
C LYS A 92 -1.15 -17.75 -3.99
N LYS A 93 -0.33 -17.97 -2.98
CA LYS A 93 -0.14 -19.30 -2.37
C LYS A 93 -0.59 -19.33 -0.93
N VAL A 94 -0.94 -20.52 -0.45
CA VAL A 94 -1.22 -20.77 0.95
C VAL A 94 0.02 -21.34 1.62
N GLN A 95 0.51 -20.64 2.62
CA GLN A 95 1.60 -21.10 3.46
C GLN A 95 1.03 -21.61 4.79
N ILE A 96 1.44 -22.81 5.18
CA ILE A 96 1.02 -23.42 6.44
C ILE A 96 2.27 -23.67 7.29
N PHE A 97 2.25 -23.20 8.51
CA PHE A 97 3.35 -23.40 9.45
C PHE A 97 2.87 -23.49 10.90
N ASN A 98 3.70 -24.13 11.73
CA ASN A 98 3.47 -24.18 13.16
C ASN A 98 4.13 -22.96 13.82
N ASN A 99 3.34 -22.14 14.51
CA ASN A 99 3.78 -20.96 15.25
C ASN A 99 3.73 -21.17 16.77
N SER A 100 3.82 -22.41 17.23
CA SER A 100 3.83 -22.74 18.65
C SER A 100 5.20 -22.45 19.28
N VAL A 101 5.21 -21.93 20.49
CA VAL A 101 6.44 -21.87 21.31
C VAL A 101 6.78 -23.25 21.85
N GLY A 102 8.08 -23.53 22.10
CA GLY A 102 8.59 -24.87 22.39
C GLY A 102 7.87 -25.62 23.52
N TYR A 103 7.54 -24.96 24.62
CA TYR A 103 6.80 -25.58 25.71
C TYR A 103 5.33 -25.87 25.36
N ALA A 104 4.68 -25.01 24.59
CA ALA A 104 3.29 -25.23 24.17
C ALA A 104 3.16 -26.39 23.19
N SER A 105 4.18 -26.66 22.35
CA SER A 105 4.16 -27.78 21.41
C SER A 105 4.32 -29.15 22.09
N ALA A 106 4.74 -29.18 23.36
CA ALA A 106 4.82 -30.41 24.16
C ALA A 106 3.49 -30.80 24.83
N GLU A 107 2.51 -29.90 24.86
CA GLU A 107 1.17 -30.15 25.43
C GLU A 107 0.19 -30.62 24.37
N GLN A 108 -0.73 -31.51 24.76
CA GLN A 108 -1.78 -31.97 23.86
C GLN A 108 -2.69 -30.82 23.44
N GLY A 109 -2.78 -30.55 22.14
CA GLY A 109 -3.54 -29.45 21.57
C GLY A 109 -2.83 -28.08 21.63
N GLY A 110 -1.59 -28.00 22.10
CA GLY A 110 -0.80 -26.78 22.21
C GLY A 110 -0.21 -26.28 20.89
N ASN A 111 -0.40 -26.97 19.78
CA ASN A 111 0.11 -26.57 18.47
C ASN A 111 -0.76 -25.48 17.85
N LEU A 112 -0.13 -24.36 17.51
CA LEU A 112 -0.75 -23.25 16.77
C LEU A 112 -0.39 -23.36 15.29
N ILE A 113 -1.25 -23.98 14.51
CA ILE A 113 -1.11 -24.07 13.04
C ILE A 113 -1.71 -22.82 12.42
N ILE A 114 -0.86 -22.07 11.73
CA ILE A 114 -1.24 -20.85 11.01
C ILE A 114 -1.29 -21.13 9.52
N LYS A 115 -2.32 -20.58 8.85
CA LYS A 115 -2.45 -20.57 7.39
C LYS A 115 -2.46 -19.11 6.94
N GLU A 116 -1.54 -18.77 6.06
CA GLU A 116 -1.43 -17.42 5.47
C GLU A 116 -1.51 -17.51 3.96
N GLN A 117 -2.21 -16.56 3.35
CA GLN A 117 -2.21 -16.38 1.91
C GLN A 117 -1.15 -15.34 1.56
N TRP A 118 -0.13 -15.74 0.79
CA TRP A 118 0.96 -14.85 0.37
C TRP A 118 0.86 -14.54 -1.12
N LEU A 119 1.24 -13.33 -1.52
CA LEU A 119 1.48 -12.98 -2.92
C LEU A 119 2.79 -13.62 -3.39
N GLU A 120 2.83 -14.10 -4.63
CA GLU A 120 4.03 -14.67 -5.25
C GLU A 120 4.56 -13.75 -6.35
N ASN A 121 5.86 -13.43 -6.26
CA ASN A 121 6.58 -12.59 -7.21
C ASN A 121 5.83 -11.29 -7.57
N PRO A 122 5.37 -10.52 -6.57
CA PRO A 122 4.73 -9.25 -6.82
C PRO A 122 5.73 -8.25 -7.40
N VAL A 123 5.27 -7.46 -8.37
CA VAL A 123 6.07 -6.39 -8.99
C VAL A 123 5.18 -5.17 -9.23
N TRP A 124 5.65 -4.00 -8.78
CA TRP A 124 4.98 -2.71 -9.00
C TRP A 124 6.01 -1.65 -9.41
N ASP A 125 5.64 -0.76 -10.31
CA ASP A 125 6.29 0.54 -10.42
C ASP A 125 5.57 1.51 -9.48
N ILE A 126 6.35 2.12 -8.61
CA ILE A 126 5.86 3.10 -7.62
C ILE A 126 6.34 4.48 -8.05
N TYR A 127 5.41 5.43 -8.05
CA TYR A 127 5.72 6.85 -8.26
C TYR A 127 5.41 7.60 -6.99
N VAL A 128 6.33 8.46 -6.56
CA VAL A 128 6.15 9.36 -5.42
C VAL A 128 6.37 10.78 -5.91
N LEU A 129 5.34 11.62 -5.77
CA LEU A 129 5.44 13.04 -6.15
C LEU A 129 6.37 13.76 -5.18
N ILE A 130 7.34 14.52 -5.73
CA ILE A 130 8.28 15.31 -4.95
C ILE A 130 7.71 16.73 -4.78
N ASP A 131 6.81 16.86 -3.80
CA ASP A 131 6.14 18.14 -3.49
C ASP A 131 6.28 18.56 -2.02
N CYS A 132 7.13 17.86 -1.27
CA CYS A 132 7.44 18.16 0.13
C CYS A 132 8.82 17.64 0.52
N GLU A 133 9.36 18.11 1.64
CA GLU A 133 10.69 17.79 2.15
C GLU A 133 10.87 16.26 2.38
N GLU A 134 9.88 15.59 2.94
CA GLU A 134 9.94 14.16 3.20
C GLU A 134 10.02 13.33 1.90
N ALA A 135 9.34 13.78 0.84
CA ALA A 135 9.41 13.12 -0.46
C ALA A 135 10.76 13.37 -1.15
N GLU A 136 11.37 14.54 -0.98
CA GLU A 136 12.71 14.85 -1.46
C GLU A 136 13.77 13.99 -0.76
N ASN A 137 13.73 13.94 0.58
CA ASN A 137 14.60 13.08 1.38
C ASN A 137 14.45 11.60 0.99
N LEU A 138 13.23 11.12 0.79
CA LEU A 138 12.98 9.76 0.32
C LEU A 138 13.60 9.51 -1.06
N ALA A 139 13.45 10.45 -1.99
CA ALA A 139 14.02 10.34 -3.33
C ALA A 139 15.55 10.26 -3.29
N GLU A 140 16.22 11.04 -2.42
CA GLU A 140 17.66 10.99 -2.22
C GLU A 140 18.11 9.63 -1.65
N PHE A 141 17.44 9.12 -0.61
CA PHE A 141 17.76 7.81 -0.04
C PHE A 141 17.61 6.69 -1.06
N LEU A 142 16.53 6.69 -1.84
CA LEU A 142 16.28 5.72 -2.91
C LEU A 142 17.37 5.77 -3.99
N GLN A 143 17.73 6.97 -4.49
CA GLN A 143 18.77 7.12 -5.50
C GLN A 143 20.16 6.67 -5.02
N GLN A 144 20.43 6.82 -3.72
CA GLN A 144 21.69 6.39 -3.13
C GLN A 144 21.68 4.91 -2.70
N GLY A 145 20.55 4.20 -2.87
CA GLY A 145 20.39 2.82 -2.40
C GLY A 145 20.54 2.68 -0.90
N LYS A 146 20.16 3.71 -0.12
CA LYS A 146 20.29 3.75 1.33
C LYS A 146 18.97 3.46 2.02
N CYS A 147 19.04 2.84 3.17
CA CYS A 147 17.93 2.71 4.11
C CYS A 147 18.47 2.63 5.55
N VAL A 148 17.71 3.15 6.50
CA VAL A 148 18.04 3.01 7.93
C VAL A 148 17.66 1.62 8.43
N TYR A 149 16.47 1.15 8.05
CA TYR A 149 16.01 -0.21 8.32
C TYR A 149 15.71 -0.91 7.00
N PHE A 150 16.01 -2.22 6.94
CA PHE A 150 15.69 -3.02 5.76
C PHE A 150 14.17 -3.04 5.52
N PRO A 151 13.71 -2.55 4.37
CA PRO A 151 12.29 -2.58 4.04
C PRO A 151 11.81 -4.00 3.73
N TYR A 152 10.54 -4.29 4.05
CA TYR A 152 9.93 -5.59 3.79
C TYR A 152 8.47 -5.44 3.33
N LEU A 153 7.96 -6.47 2.65
CA LEU A 153 6.62 -6.49 2.06
C LEU A 153 5.60 -7.12 3.03
N GLY A 154 5.34 -6.41 4.14
CA GLY A 154 4.33 -6.75 5.14
C GLY A 154 4.81 -7.69 6.25
N LYS A 155 5.84 -8.52 6.01
CA LYS A 155 6.50 -9.37 7.02
C LYS A 155 8.01 -9.23 6.89
N ASN A 156 8.72 -9.34 8.00
CA ASN A 156 10.17 -9.19 8.07
C ASN A 156 10.95 -10.29 7.30
N ASP A 157 10.33 -11.41 7.04
CA ASP A 157 10.86 -12.51 6.23
C ASP A 157 10.54 -12.38 4.71
N HIS A 158 9.89 -11.28 4.31
CA HIS A 158 9.62 -10.92 2.93
C HIS A 158 10.37 -9.64 2.54
N PRO A 159 11.70 -9.69 2.31
CA PRO A 159 12.46 -8.51 1.96
C PRO A 159 11.91 -7.84 0.70
N ALA A 160 11.98 -6.51 0.68
CA ALA A 160 11.59 -5.70 -0.46
C ALA A 160 12.82 -5.42 -1.33
N ASP A 161 12.72 -5.74 -2.62
CA ASP A 161 13.70 -5.35 -3.63
C ASP A 161 13.28 -4.03 -4.25
N ILE A 162 14.16 -3.03 -4.22
CA ILE A 162 13.96 -1.71 -4.81
C ILE A 162 14.98 -1.52 -5.91
N THR A 163 14.51 -1.37 -7.14
CA THR A 163 15.35 -1.26 -8.34
C THR A 163 14.85 -0.18 -9.28
N ASN A 164 15.63 0.14 -10.31
CA ASN A 164 15.25 1.09 -11.39
C ASN A 164 14.79 2.45 -10.83
N VAL A 165 15.56 2.99 -9.87
CA VAL A 165 15.24 4.29 -9.26
C VAL A 165 15.62 5.41 -10.21
N GLU A 166 14.67 6.25 -10.59
CA GLU A 166 14.88 7.41 -11.46
C GLU A 166 13.99 8.58 -11.05
N LYS A 167 14.44 9.82 -11.28
CA LYS A 167 13.58 10.99 -11.22
C LYS A 167 12.93 11.18 -12.58
N VAL A 168 11.62 11.43 -12.58
CA VAL A 168 10.82 11.64 -13.78
C VAL A 168 10.05 12.95 -13.68
N VAL A 169 9.86 13.60 -14.82
CA VAL A 169 8.98 14.76 -14.91
C VAL A 169 7.55 14.27 -15.11
N VAL A 170 6.63 14.76 -14.29
CA VAL A 170 5.20 14.52 -14.42
C VAL A 170 4.50 15.82 -14.82
N GLU A 171 3.63 15.72 -15.82
CA GLU A 171 2.85 16.82 -16.32
C GLU A 171 1.43 16.73 -15.77
N ASP A 172 0.87 17.88 -15.42
CA ASP A 172 -0.52 17.99 -15.00
C ASP A 172 -1.37 18.13 -16.26
N THR A 173 -2.06 17.06 -16.63
CA THR A 173 -2.88 17.02 -17.86
C THR A 173 -4.32 16.70 -17.49
N ILE A 174 -5.23 17.58 -17.90
CA ILE A 174 -6.66 17.35 -17.77
C ILE A 174 -7.11 16.62 -19.04
N LEU A 175 -7.31 15.30 -18.93
CA LEU A 175 -7.88 14.49 -20.00
C LEU A 175 -9.32 14.13 -19.63
N LYS A 176 -10.24 14.28 -20.57
CA LYS A 176 -11.62 13.86 -20.38
C LYS A 176 -11.73 12.33 -20.43
N GLU A 177 -11.04 11.72 -21.39
CA GLU A 177 -11.02 10.29 -21.61
C GLU A 177 -9.56 9.83 -21.74
N THR A 178 -9.15 8.82 -20.98
CA THR A 178 -7.77 8.33 -20.99
C THR A 178 -7.64 6.89 -20.50
N PHE A 179 -6.54 6.24 -20.90
CA PHE A 179 -6.11 5.00 -20.27
C PHE A 179 -5.28 5.31 -19.02
N ILE A 180 -5.67 4.73 -17.89
CA ILE A 180 -4.96 4.90 -16.62
C ILE A 180 -4.10 3.66 -16.34
N SER A 181 -2.79 3.81 -16.45
CA SER A 181 -1.83 2.71 -16.24
C SER A 181 -1.58 2.35 -14.78
N SER A 182 -2.08 3.14 -13.84
CA SER A 182 -1.95 2.89 -12.41
C SER A 182 -3.27 2.41 -11.81
N MET A 183 -3.21 1.90 -10.59
CA MET A 183 -4.42 1.73 -9.78
C MET A 183 -5.01 3.10 -9.46
N PHE A 184 -6.31 3.25 -9.62
CA PHE A 184 -7.03 4.51 -9.40
C PHE A 184 -8.29 4.29 -8.57
N LEU A 185 -8.79 5.36 -7.95
CA LEU A 185 -10.03 5.33 -7.20
C LEU A 185 -11.21 5.09 -8.16
N LYS A 186 -12.08 4.16 -7.84
CA LYS A 186 -13.25 3.83 -8.66
C LYS A 186 -14.15 5.04 -8.96
N GLU A 187 -14.18 6.00 -8.05
CA GLU A 187 -14.91 7.27 -8.19
C GLU A 187 -14.26 8.27 -9.15
N THR A 188 -13.03 8.01 -9.63
CA THR A 188 -12.32 8.89 -10.57
C THR A 188 -13.05 9.04 -11.89
N GLY A 189 -13.77 8.01 -12.33
CA GLY A 189 -14.50 8.06 -13.59
C GLY A 189 -15.27 6.79 -13.93
N SER A 190 -15.95 6.84 -15.06
CA SER A 190 -16.72 5.72 -15.63
C SER A 190 -15.88 4.94 -16.64
N LEU A 191 -16.00 3.63 -16.65
CA LEU A 191 -15.33 2.78 -17.63
C LEU A 191 -16.10 2.79 -18.96
N ILE A 192 -15.39 3.04 -20.04
CA ILE A 192 -15.92 2.97 -21.39
C ILE A 192 -15.61 1.59 -21.96
N MET A 193 -16.64 0.83 -22.29
CA MET A 193 -16.45 -0.45 -22.95
C MET A 193 -16.00 -0.21 -24.39
N PRO A 194 -14.98 -0.94 -24.90
CA PRO A 194 -14.62 -0.90 -26.30
C PRO A 194 -15.79 -1.40 -27.16
N ASP A 195 -15.83 -0.96 -28.42
CA ASP A 195 -16.83 -1.42 -29.38
C ASP A 195 -16.63 -2.91 -29.70
N ASP A 196 -17.70 -3.62 -30.05
CA ASP A 196 -17.66 -5.08 -30.36
C ASP A 196 -16.74 -5.42 -31.55
N GLU A 197 -16.37 -4.43 -32.36
CA GLU A 197 -15.44 -4.58 -33.49
C GLU A 197 -13.94 -4.58 -33.04
N ASP A 198 -13.65 -4.12 -31.81
CA ASP A 198 -12.30 -4.12 -31.25
C ASP A 198 -12.00 -5.51 -30.67
N ASP A 199 -11.10 -6.25 -31.29
CA ASP A 199 -10.64 -7.56 -30.80
C ASP A 199 -9.70 -7.42 -29.58
N ILE A 200 -10.11 -6.59 -28.59
CA ILE A 200 -9.37 -6.28 -27.37
C ILE A 200 -9.94 -7.09 -26.21
N GLU A 201 -9.14 -7.99 -25.66
CA GLU A 201 -9.52 -8.67 -24.44
C GLU A 201 -9.46 -7.71 -23.24
N VAL A 202 -10.64 -7.25 -22.80
CA VAL A 202 -10.76 -6.34 -21.66
C VAL A 202 -10.59 -7.07 -20.34
N PHE A 203 -9.96 -6.40 -19.39
CA PHE A 203 -9.90 -6.86 -18.00
C PHE A 203 -10.26 -5.72 -17.04
N LYS A 204 -10.78 -6.10 -15.90
CA LYS A 204 -11.04 -5.21 -14.78
C LYS A 204 -10.68 -5.89 -13.47
N TYR A 205 -9.81 -5.26 -12.73
CA TYR A 205 -9.54 -5.61 -11.34
C TYR A 205 -10.15 -4.54 -10.43
N ALA A 206 -10.75 -4.95 -9.31
CA ALA A 206 -11.26 -4.04 -8.29
C ALA A 206 -11.01 -4.62 -6.89
N GLU A 207 -10.50 -3.79 -5.99
CA GLU A 207 -10.30 -4.16 -4.57
C GLU A 207 -10.47 -2.94 -3.67
N LYS A 208 -11.02 -3.17 -2.48
CA LYS A 208 -11.08 -2.19 -1.41
C LYS A 208 -9.76 -2.20 -0.65
N LEU A 209 -9.00 -1.10 -0.73
CA LEU A 209 -7.66 -1.00 -0.16
C LEU A 209 -7.57 0.09 0.92
N PRO A 210 -6.71 -0.11 1.94
CA PRO A 210 -6.39 0.92 2.91
C PRO A 210 -5.75 2.16 2.27
N VAL A 211 -6.29 3.33 2.54
CA VAL A 211 -5.76 4.62 2.07
C VAL A 211 -5.23 5.49 3.19
N ALA A 212 -5.78 5.32 4.38
CA ALA A 212 -5.43 6.11 5.55
C ALA A 212 -5.58 5.30 6.85
N LEU A 213 -5.05 5.86 7.94
CA LEU A 213 -5.34 5.44 9.31
C LEU A 213 -6.30 6.43 9.94
N ASN A 214 -7.30 5.91 10.64
CA ASN A 214 -8.17 6.71 11.48
C ASN A 214 -7.40 7.30 12.67
N GLY A 215 -7.53 8.59 12.92
CA GLY A 215 -6.71 9.29 13.91
C GLY A 215 -6.92 8.85 15.36
N TYR A 216 -8.07 8.28 15.68
CA TYR A 216 -8.39 7.89 17.05
C TYR A 216 -8.14 6.41 17.32
N THR A 217 -8.40 5.56 16.34
CA THR A 217 -8.34 4.11 16.49
C THR A 217 -7.11 3.48 15.84
N ASN A 218 -6.43 4.20 14.95
CA ASN A 218 -5.39 3.69 14.06
C ASN A 218 -5.85 2.49 13.19
N LEU A 219 -7.17 2.31 13.04
CA LEU A 219 -7.72 1.34 12.10
C LEU A 219 -7.65 1.88 10.68
N TYR A 220 -7.66 0.98 9.71
CA TYR A 220 -7.63 1.36 8.29
C TYR A 220 -8.91 2.07 7.87
N GLU A 221 -8.75 3.15 7.13
CA GLU A 221 -9.76 3.77 6.29
C GLU A 221 -9.57 3.30 4.85
N TYR A 222 -10.66 3.01 4.15
CA TYR A 222 -10.64 2.29 2.89
C TYR A 222 -11.21 3.11 1.75
N ALA A 223 -10.71 2.85 0.53
CA ALA A 223 -11.31 3.28 -0.72
C ALA A 223 -11.38 2.14 -1.73
N ASP A 224 -12.33 2.23 -2.66
CA ASP A 224 -12.46 1.27 -3.76
C ASP A 224 -11.52 1.65 -4.90
N PHE A 225 -10.58 0.75 -5.23
CA PHE A 225 -9.64 0.91 -6.32
C PHE A 225 -10.03 0.07 -7.52
N CYS A 226 -9.65 0.56 -8.69
CA CYS A 226 -9.79 -0.13 -9.97
C CYS A 226 -8.45 -0.14 -10.71
N TYR A 227 -8.22 -1.19 -11.51
CA TYR A 227 -7.16 -1.29 -12.50
C TYR A 227 -7.70 -2.00 -13.73
N THR A 228 -7.51 -1.43 -14.92
CA THR A 228 -8.12 -1.90 -16.15
C THR A 228 -7.35 -1.42 -17.37
N ASN A 229 -7.52 -2.10 -18.49
CA ASN A 229 -7.08 -1.64 -19.79
C ASN A 229 -8.18 -0.91 -20.58
N MET A 230 -9.35 -0.69 -19.98
CA MET A 230 -10.41 0.09 -20.59
C MET A 230 -10.13 1.58 -20.50
N LEU A 231 -10.69 2.33 -21.44
CA LEU A 231 -10.73 3.78 -21.42
C LEU A 231 -11.57 4.26 -20.23
N VAL A 232 -11.13 5.31 -19.56
CA VAL A 232 -11.82 5.91 -18.41
C VAL A 232 -12.30 7.30 -18.81
N ASP A 233 -13.60 7.54 -18.72
CA ASP A 233 -14.19 8.89 -18.77
C ASP A 233 -14.05 9.52 -17.38
N ILE A 234 -13.11 10.45 -17.26
CA ILE A 234 -12.77 11.08 -15.99
C ILE A 234 -13.84 12.09 -15.60
N CYS A 235 -14.57 11.78 -14.56
CA CYS A 235 -15.47 12.71 -13.91
C CYS A 235 -14.65 13.68 -13.07
N LEU A 236 -14.50 14.93 -13.52
CA LEU A 236 -13.83 16.00 -12.78
C LEU A 236 -14.68 16.43 -11.56
N LEU A 237 -14.88 15.52 -10.63
CA LEU A 237 -15.26 15.90 -9.28
C LEU A 237 -13.97 16.18 -8.52
N TYR A 238 -13.68 17.46 -8.32
CA TYR A 238 -12.68 17.93 -7.37
C TYR A 238 -13.04 17.43 -5.98
N THR A 239 -12.60 16.24 -5.65
CA THR A 239 -12.60 15.76 -4.28
C THR A 239 -11.17 15.42 -3.90
N SER A 240 -10.37 16.44 -3.58
CA SER A 240 -9.37 16.27 -2.54
C SER A 240 -10.15 15.85 -1.29
N PRO A 241 -9.91 14.70 -0.68
CA PRO A 241 -10.28 14.49 0.69
C PRO A 241 -9.36 15.35 1.54
N SER A 242 -9.75 16.62 1.74
CA SER A 242 -9.24 17.41 2.83
C SER A 242 -9.80 16.78 4.11
N PRO A 243 -8.99 16.48 5.13
CA PRO A 243 -9.54 16.19 6.44
C PRO A 243 -10.34 17.43 6.84
N ARG A 244 -11.63 17.28 7.02
CA ARG A 244 -12.46 18.31 7.62
C ARG A 244 -11.97 18.48 9.04
N ASP A 245 -11.37 19.64 9.31
CA ASP A 245 -11.28 20.18 10.65
C ASP A 245 -12.70 20.41 11.17
N SER A 246 -13.08 19.65 12.16
CA SER A 246 -14.21 19.94 13.05
C SER A 246 -13.91 19.41 14.45
#